data_9596e4478e97fde295fc5e715efb466f
#
_entry.id   9596e4478e97fde295fc5e715efb466f
#
_cell.length_a   1.000
_cell.length_b   1.000
_cell.length_c   1.000
_cell.angle_alpha   90.00
_cell.angle_beta   90.00
_cell.angle_gamma   90.00
#
_symmetry.space_group_name_H-M   'P 1'
#
loop_
_entity.id
_entity.type
_entity.pdbx_description
1 polymer ?
#
loop_
_entity_poly.entity_id
_entity_poly.type
_entity_poly.pdbx_seq_one_letter_code
_entity_poly.pdbx_strand_id
1 'polypeptide(L)'
;MSKVYVDGDKKFDYDIYMNHILNYKGYRFFQASFDPDEKGTILSVNQDFYGTLITYIGYILLYIGLLGIMFYGKTRFKDLGKKLSKLKAKRTIVSIISFFLFSSSYSQDDYTHQNQNIISDSIIKNYVIDLDHSQKFGEIVIQDSGGRMKPLNTFTSELLRKVSKSDTYNGLNSDQVFLSILRNPLAWYSEPIIYLKRGNDSIRSIIGVEKDQKYASFIDFFDGQGNYKISQYLEQAYKSSLPNQFEKDFIETDRKVNLLFSALEGEILKIFPVPNDLNNKWISTSEVPSENYETVDALFATNIIPLYIKELDNSIASNNYENAEKILESIKGFQVKYGKEILPSEDKIKAEILYNK
;
A
#
# COMPACT_ATOMS: atom_id res chain seq x y z
N MET A 1 2.91 -14.16 -45.92
CA MET A 1 1.74 -13.53 -46.56
C MET A 1 1.39 -14.36 -47.78
N SER A 2 0.15 -14.81 -47.90
CA SER A 2 -0.33 -15.66 -48.98
C SER A 2 -1.37 -14.91 -49.78
N LYS A 3 -1.15 -14.79 -51.09
CA LYS A 3 -2.15 -14.22 -52.01
C LYS A 3 -3.08 -15.32 -52.47
N VAL A 4 -4.35 -15.12 -52.30
CA VAL A 4 -5.41 -16.08 -52.68
C VAL A 4 -6.35 -15.42 -53.66
N TYR A 5 -6.60 -16.08 -54.76
CA TYR A 5 -7.62 -15.68 -55.74
C TYR A 5 -8.92 -16.45 -55.43
N VAL A 6 -9.97 -15.73 -55.20
CA VAL A 6 -11.30 -16.30 -54.95
C VAL A 6 -12.09 -16.26 -56.26
N ASP A 7 -12.40 -17.46 -56.79
CA ASP A 7 -13.27 -17.61 -57.99
C ASP A 7 -14.62 -18.21 -57.57
N GLY A 8 -15.60 -17.32 -57.31
CA GLY A 8 -16.93 -17.68 -56.88
C GLY A 8 -17.95 -16.70 -57.50
N ASP A 9 -19.02 -16.37 -56.76
CA ASP A 9 -20.02 -15.39 -57.22
C ASP A 9 -19.43 -13.99 -57.45
N LYS A 10 -18.36 -13.71 -56.73
CA LYS A 10 -17.51 -12.52 -56.92
C LYS A 10 -16.08 -13.00 -57.03
N LYS A 11 -15.36 -12.48 -58.04
CA LYS A 11 -13.96 -12.78 -58.27
C LYS A 11 -13.12 -11.64 -57.66
N PHE A 12 -12.20 -11.99 -56.73
CA PHE A 12 -11.32 -11.01 -56.09
C PHE A 12 -10.04 -11.66 -55.53
N ASP A 13 -9.01 -10.86 -55.41
CA ASP A 13 -7.77 -11.24 -54.77
C ASP A 13 -7.83 -10.87 -53.30
N TYR A 14 -7.25 -11.70 -52.43
CA TYR A 14 -7.20 -11.44 -51.00
C TYR A 14 -5.86 -11.90 -50.41
N ASP A 15 -5.27 -11.06 -49.56
CA ASP A 15 -4.01 -11.36 -48.89
C ASP A 15 -4.28 -11.92 -47.49
N ILE A 16 -3.88 -13.18 -47.26
CA ILE A 16 -4.01 -13.84 -45.95
C ILE A 16 -2.64 -13.80 -45.25
N TYR A 17 -2.60 -13.26 -44.03
CA TYR A 17 -1.41 -13.22 -43.16
C TYR A 17 -1.81 -13.26 -41.69
N MET A 18 -0.83 -13.24 -40.78
CA MET A 18 -1.09 -13.32 -39.34
C MET A 18 -2.14 -12.26 -38.88
N ASN A 19 -3.24 -12.72 -38.28
CA ASN A 19 -4.40 -11.92 -37.85
C ASN A 19 -5.26 -11.31 -38.98
N HIS A 20 -4.97 -11.57 -40.25
CA HIS A 20 -5.77 -11.11 -41.39
C HIS A 20 -6.31 -12.32 -42.15
N ILE A 21 -7.50 -12.77 -41.75
CA ILE A 21 -8.15 -13.99 -42.26
C ILE A 21 -9.16 -13.67 -43.34
N LEU A 22 -9.31 -14.57 -44.32
CA LEU A 22 -10.38 -14.47 -45.30
C LEU A 22 -11.69 -15.08 -44.74
N ASN A 23 -12.75 -14.27 -44.70
CA ASN A 23 -14.10 -14.73 -44.41
C ASN A 23 -14.92 -14.74 -45.71
N TYR A 24 -15.32 -15.92 -46.17
CA TYR A 24 -16.11 -16.06 -47.38
C TYR A 24 -17.23 -17.11 -47.22
N LYS A 25 -18.47 -16.74 -47.47
CA LYS A 25 -19.67 -17.60 -47.36
C LYS A 25 -19.79 -18.38 -46.03
N GLY A 26 -19.37 -17.77 -44.91
CA GLY A 26 -19.43 -18.41 -43.58
C GLY A 26 -18.24 -19.29 -43.24
N TYR A 27 -17.29 -19.44 -44.17
CA TYR A 27 -16.01 -20.11 -43.92
C TYR A 27 -14.93 -19.11 -43.57
N ARG A 28 -14.04 -19.50 -42.67
CA ARG A 28 -12.85 -18.74 -42.26
C ARG A 28 -11.60 -19.48 -42.71
N PHE A 29 -10.76 -18.77 -43.48
CA PHE A 29 -9.53 -19.32 -44.03
C PHE A 29 -8.34 -18.70 -43.29
N PHE A 30 -7.53 -19.56 -42.70
CA PHE A 30 -6.32 -19.18 -41.96
C PHE A 30 -5.09 -19.75 -42.67
N GLN A 31 -3.99 -19.01 -42.70
CA GLN A 31 -2.72 -19.56 -43.11
C GLN A 31 -2.18 -20.48 -42.03
N ALA A 32 -2.05 -21.79 -42.29
CA ALA A 32 -1.55 -22.78 -41.39
C ALA A 32 -0.05 -23.05 -41.55
N SER A 33 0.41 -23.22 -42.80
CA SER A 33 1.81 -23.45 -43.12
C SER A 33 2.11 -23.10 -44.61
N PHE A 34 3.36 -23.27 -45.01
CA PHE A 34 3.82 -23.16 -46.40
C PHE A 34 4.25 -24.53 -46.90
N ASP A 35 4.20 -24.70 -48.22
CA ASP A 35 4.81 -25.85 -48.83
C ASP A 35 6.34 -25.75 -48.74
N PRO A 36 7.05 -26.91 -48.72
CA PRO A 36 8.53 -26.89 -48.61
C PRO A 36 9.26 -26.15 -49.72
N ASP A 37 8.61 -25.97 -50.89
CA ASP A 37 9.13 -25.23 -52.04
C ASP A 37 8.78 -23.73 -52.02
N GLU A 38 8.12 -23.25 -50.96
CA GLU A 38 7.65 -21.86 -50.74
C GLU A 38 6.72 -21.32 -51.84
N LYS A 39 6.25 -22.16 -52.80
CA LYS A 39 5.37 -21.74 -53.89
C LYS A 39 3.89 -21.93 -53.60
N GLY A 40 3.57 -22.70 -52.59
CA GLY A 40 2.23 -22.97 -52.12
C GLY A 40 2.02 -22.62 -50.67
N THR A 41 0.76 -22.52 -50.28
CA THR A 41 0.37 -22.30 -48.88
C THR A 41 -0.73 -23.29 -48.48
N ILE A 42 -0.63 -23.80 -47.27
CA ILE A 42 -1.65 -24.67 -46.67
C ILE A 42 -2.58 -23.79 -45.84
N LEU A 43 -3.87 -23.79 -46.21
CA LEU A 43 -4.91 -23.03 -45.53
C LEU A 43 -5.71 -23.98 -44.63
N SER A 44 -5.90 -23.61 -43.38
CA SER A 44 -6.88 -24.21 -42.47
C SER A 44 -8.23 -23.53 -42.69
N VAL A 45 -9.29 -24.33 -42.91
CA VAL A 45 -10.63 -23.84 -43.13
C VAL A 45 -11.52 -24.21 -41.96
N ASN A 46 -12.20 -23.26 -41.38
CA ASN A 46 -13.12 -23.46 -40.27
C ASN A 46 -14.51 -22.93 -40.63
N GLN A 47 -15.52 -23.73 -40.35
CA GLN A 47 -16.93 -23.31 -40.42
C GLN A 47 -17.63 -23.71 -39.13
N ASP A 48 -17.61 -22.80 -38.16
CA ASP A 48 -18.29 -23.03 -36.87
C ASP A 48 -19.18 -21.84 -36.52
N PHE A 49 -20.34 -21.80 -37.13
CA PHE A 49 -21.35 -20.76 -36.86
C PHE A 49 -21.90 -20.90 -35.45
N TYR A 50 -22.30 -22.14 -35.06
CA TYR A 50 -22.97 -22.36 -33.78
C TYR A 50 -22.03 -22.21 -32.59
N GLY A 51 -20.80 -22.71 -32.68
CA GLY A 51 -19.81 -22.53 -31.63
C GLY A 51 -19.43 -21.05 -31.43
N THR A 52 -19.26 -20.33 -32.56
CA THR A 52 -19.05 -18.88 -32.53
C THR A 52 -20.21 -18.14 -31.89
N LEU A 53 -21.45 -18.45 -32.25
CA LEU A 53 -22.67 -17.84 -31.71
C LEU A 53 -22.78 -18.06 -30.20
N ILE A 54 -22.57 -19.30 -29.73
CA ILE A 54 -22.65 -19.65 -28.31
C ILE A 54 -21.58 -18.89 -27.54
N THR A 55 -20.37 -18.79 -28.10
CA THR A 55 -19.25 -18.06 -27.49
C THR A 55 -19.58 -16.57 -27.31
N TYR A 56 -20.14 -15.92 -28.33
CA TYR A 56 -20.53 -14.51 -28.23
C TYR A 56 -21.67 -14.30 -27.22
N ILE A 57 -22.66 -15.20 -27.18
CA ILE A 57 -23.71 -15.17 -26.15
C ILE A 57 -23.08 -15.30 -24.76
N GLY A 58 -22.13 -16.20 -24.58
CA GLY A 58 -21.37 -16.35 -23.33
C GLY A 58 -20.65 -15.06 -22.91
N TYR A 59 -19.97 -14.39 -23.83
CA TYR A 59 -19.34 -13.10 -23.56
C TYR A 59 -20.35 -12.02 -23.19
N ILE A 60 -21.48 -11.92 -23.89
CA ILE A 60 -22.54 -10.95 -23.58
C ILE A 60 -23.07 -11.18 -22.15
N LEU A 61 -23.34 -12.42 -21.76
CA LEU A 61 -23.81 -12.77 -20.42
C LEU A 61 -22.76 -12.46 -19.37
N LEU A 62 -21.48 -12.72 -19.66
CA LEU A 62 -20.37 -12.38 -18.77
C LEU A 62 -20.28 -10.86 -18.56
N TYR A 63 -20.36 -10.05 -19.62
CA TYR A 63 -20.35 -8.61 -19.52
C TYR A 63 -21.56 -8.06 -18.75
N ILE A 64 -22.76 -8.61 -18.99
CA ILE A 64 -23.98 -8.25 -18.25
C ILE A 64 -23.80 -8.60 -16.77
N GLY A 65 -23.24 -9.77 -16.45
CA GLY A 65 -22.93 -10.19 -15.08
C GLY A 65 -21.94 -9.26 -14.39
N LEU A 66 -20.83 -8.90 -15.06
CA LEU A 66 -19.83 -7.96 -14.56
C LEU A 66 -20.42 -6.56 -14.31
N LEU A 67 -21.20 -6.04 -15.26
CA LEU A 67 -21.89 -4.77 -15.10
C LEU A 67 -22.96 -4.85 -14.00
N GLY A 68 -23.68 -5.96 -13.89
CA GLY A 68 -24.64 -6.20 -12.82
C GLY A 68 -23.99 -6.16 -11.43
N ILE A 69 -22.82 -6.77 -11.25
CA ILE A 69 -22.05 -6.72 -10.01
C ILE A 69 -21.63 -5.28 -9.68
N MET A 70 -21.34 -4.46 -10.69
CA MET A 70 -20.91 -3.08 -10.49
C MET A 70 -22.06 -2.16 -10.02
N PHE A 71 -23.30 -2.38 -10.50
CA PHE A 71 -24.43 -1.50 -10.26
C PHE A 71 -25.50 -2.06 -9.32
N TYR A 72 -25.62 -3.39 -9.17
CA TYR A 72 -26.70 -4.04 -8.42
C TYR A 72 -26.21 -4.66 -7.12
N GLY A 73 -26.83 -4.27 -6.00
CA GLY A 73 -26.60 -4.90 -4.68
C GLY A 73 -25.59 -4.21 -3.76
N LYS A 74 -25.33 -4.86 -2.63
CA LYS A 74 -24.30 -4.48 -1.65
C LYS A 74 -22.93 -5.03 -2.11
N THR A 75 -22.35 -4.43 -3.14
CA THR A 75 -21.08 -4.91 -3.69
C THR A 75 -19.89 -4.15 -3.12
N ARG A 76 -18.71 -4.79 -3.11
CA ARG A 76 -17.43 -4.17 -2.70
C ARG A 76 -17.17 -2.83 -3.42
N PHE A 77 -17.58 -2.69 -4.70
CA PHE A 77 -17.44 -1.45 -5.46
C PHE A 77 -18.27 -0.31 -4.88
N LYS A 78 -19.50 -0.59 -4.44
CA LYS A 78 -20.37 0.41 -3.79
C LYS A 78 -19.82 0.83 -2.42
N ASP A 79 -19.24 -0.12 -1.69
CA ASP A 79 -18.57 0.18 -0.40
C ASP A 79 -17.25 0.93 -0.61
N LEU A 80 -16.48 0.59 -1.65
CA LEU A 80 -15.31 1.36 -2.06
C LEU A 80 -15.68 2.80 -2.45
N GLY A 81 -16.74 2.97 -3.24
CA GLY A 81 -17.26 4.28 -3.61
C GLY A 81 -17.68 5.12 -2.41
N LYS A 82 -18.37 4.52 -1.43
CA LYS A 82 -18.73 5.18 -0.16
C LYS A 82 -17.50 5.50 0.70
N LYS A 83 -16.50 4.61 0.75
CA LYS A 83 -15.24 4.87 1.46
C LYS A 83 -14.46 6.00 0.79
N LEU A 84 -14.40 6.02 -0.54
CA LEU A 84 -13.73 7.08 -1.31
C LEU A 84 -14.41 8.45 -1.12
N SER A 85 -15.74 8.50 -1.09
CA SER A 85 -16.48 9.76 -0.84
C SER A 85 -16.30 10.26 0.58
N LYS A 86 -16.26 9.36 1.58
CA LYS A 86 -15.93 9.70 2.99
C LYS A 86 -14.48 10.19 3.14
N LEU A 87 -13.53 9.59 2.41
CA LEU A 87 -12.13 10.03 2.40
C LEU A 87 -11.98 11.40 1.71
N LYS A 88 -12.70 11.66 0.62
CA LYS A 88 -12.75 12.99 -0.01
C LYS A 88 -13.32 14.03 0.94
N ALA A 89 -14.41 13.73 1.65
CA ALA A 89 -14.99 14.64 2.64
C ALA A 89 -14.05 14.89 3.84
N LYS A 90 -13.36 13.85 4.36
CA LYS A 90 -12.33 14.01 5.40
C LYS A 90 -11.13 14.84 4.91
N ARG A 91 -10.65 14.62 3.68
CA ARG A 91 -9.57 15.43 3.09
C ARG A 91 -9.93 16.90 3.01
N THR A 92 -11.16 17.23 2.61
CA THR A 92 -11.63 18.62 2.54
C THR A 92 -11.70 19.25 3.94
N ILE A 93 -12.15 18.53 4.95
CA ILE A 93 -12.22 19.01 6.34
C ILE A 93 -10.82 19.20 6.93
N VAL A 94 -9.90 18.25 6.73
CA VAL A 94 -8.51 18.36 7.21
C VAL A 94 -7.78 19.50 6.50
N SER A 95 -7.98 19.68 5.19
CA SER A 95 -7.42 20.82 4.45
C SER A 95 -7.94 22.17 4.96
N ILE A 96 -9.24 22.27 5.31
CA ILE A 96 -9.84 23.50 5.84
C ILE A 96 -9.32 23.78 7.25
N ILE A 97 -9.21 22.79 8.12
CA ILE A 97 -8.66 22.94 9.48
C ILE A 97 -7.17 23.28 9.42
N SER A 98 -6.40 22.64 8.55
CA SER A 98 -5.00 22.97 8.31
C SER A 98 -4.84 24.39 7.76
N PHE A 99 -5.69 24.80 6.83
CA PHE A 99 -5.68 26.18 6.29
C PHE A 99 -6.00 27.23 7.37
N PHE A 100 -6.97 26.96 8.26
CA PHE A 100 -7.30 27.89 9.37
C PHE A 100 -6.21 27.94 10.45
N LEU A 101 -5.51 26.85 10.73
CA LEU A 101 -4.38 26.84 11.66
C LEU A 101 -3.13 27.53 11.07
N PHE A 102 -2.94 27.46 9.75
CA PHE A 102 -1.83 28.14 9.07
C PHE A 102 -2.08 29.64 8.86
N SER A 103 -3.32 30.09 8.70
CA SER A 103 -3.62 31.52 8.51
C SER A 103 -3.45 32.37 9.77
N SER A 104 -3.28 31.77 10.94
CA SER A 104 -3.03 32.48 12.20
C SER A 104 -1.55 32.76 12.50
N SER A 105 -0.63 32.36 11.62
CA SER A 105 0.83 32.43 11.87
C SER A 105 1.62 33.04 10.71
N TYR A 106 1.07 34.06 10.02
CA TYR A 106 1.90 34.92 9.18
C TYR A 106 2.51 36.06 10.00
N SER A 107 3.56 35.69 10.73
CA SER A 107 4.66 36.61 11.03
C SER A 107 5.86 36.05 10.28
N GLN A 108 6.41 36.83 9.37
CA GLN A 108 7.63 36.55 8.64
C GLN A 108 8.77 36.43 9.65
N ASP A 109 9.32 35.22 9.72
CA ASP A 109 10.72 35.03 10.11
C ASP A 109 11.26 33.82 9.35
N ASP A 110 12.33 34.08 8.64
CA ASP A 110 13.12 33.21 7.81
C ASP A 110 13.83 32.15 8.70
N TYR A 111 13.08 31.13 9.17
CA TYR A 111 13.67 30.03 9.94
C TYR A 111 14.09 28.91 9.01
N THR A 112 15.38 28.89 8.74
CA THR A 112 16.15 27.87 8.02
C THR A 112 15.82 26.45 8.48
N HIS A 113 15.72 25.52 7.53
CA HIS A 113 15.54 24.05 7.69
C HIS A 113 16.44 23.39 8.76
N GLN A 114 17.53 24.02 9.16
CA GLN A 114 18.43 23.53 10.22
C GLN A 114 17.78 23.45 11.61
N ASN A 115 16.86 24.35 11.96
CA ASN A 115 16.28 24.36 13.31
C ASN A 115 15.22 23.29 13.53
N GLN A 116 14.49 22.88 12.49
CA GLN A 116 13.47 21.81 12.60
C GLN A 116 14.13 20.43 12.81
N ASN A 117 15.25 20.16 12.14
CA ASN A 117 16.00 18.91 12.31
C ASN A 117 16.62 18.78 13.72
N ILE A 118 17.02 19.87 14.33
CA ILE A 118 17.58 19.87 15.70
C ILE A 118 16.48 19.54 16.74
N ILE A 119 15.28 20.04 16.54
CA ILE A 119 14.16 19.81 17.46
C ILE A 119 13.65 18.36 17.33
N SER A 120 13.51 17.82 16.11
CA SER A 120 13.07 16.44 15.89
C SER A 120 14.09 15.43 16.40
N ASP A 121 15.38 15.63 16.13
CA ASP A 121 16.48 14.79 16.58
C ASP A 121 16.60 14.78 18.11
N SER A 122 16.36 15.91 18.77
CA SER A 122 16.35 15.98 20.24
C SER A 122 15.13 15.28 20.86
N ILE A 123 13.95 15.34 20.24
CA ILE A 123 12.76 14.65 20.71
C ILE A 123 12.93 13.13 20.57
N ILE A 124 13.46 12.66 19.46
CA ILE A 124 13.68 11.23 19.22
C ILE A 124 14.75 10.66 20.15
N LYS A 125 15.83 11.41 20.41
CA LYS A 125 16.94 10.99 21.27
C LYS A 125 16.66 11.08 22.76
N ASN A 126 15.88 12.07 23.20
CA ASN A 126 15.65 12.31 24.63
C ASN A 126 14.54 11.44 25.24
N TYR A 127 13.74 10.78 24.41
CA TYR A 127 12.59 9.96 24.84
C TYR A 127 12.67 8.54 24.27
N VAL A 128 13.82 7.89 24.50
CA VAL A 128 14.05 6.51 24.07
C VAL A 128 13.18 5.58 24.91
N ILE A 129 12.37 4.78 24.23
CA ILE A 129 11.54 3.75 24.85
C ILE A 129 12.45 2.61 25.29
N ASP A 130 12.17 2.06 26.48
CA ASP A 130 12.91 0.94 27.03
C ASP A 130 12.95 -0.25 26.07
N LEU A 131 14.09 -0.94 26.02
CA LEU A 131 14.32 -2.04 25.09
C LEU A 131 13.41 -3.23 25.38
N ASP A 132 13.28 -3.61 26.66
CA ASP A 132 12.46 -4.78 27.06
C ASP A 132 10.99 -4.52 26.80
N HIS A 133 10.51 -3.29 27.07
CA HIS A 133 9.14 -2.91 26.74
C HIS A 133 8.88 -2.92 25.23
N SER A 134 9.82 -2.39 24.42
CA SER A 134 9.67 -2.41 22.96
C SER A 134 9.63 -3.84 22.40
N GLN A 135 10.36 -4.79 23.00
CA GLN A 135 10.31 -6.21 22.62
C GLN A 135 8.92 -6.81 22.94
N LYS A 136 8.33 -6.50 24.10
CA LYS A 136 6.96 -6.96 24.46
C LYS A 136 5.91 -6.41 23.50
N PHE A 137 6.06 -5.16 23.06
CA PHE A 137 5.23 -4.58 22.00
C PHE A 137 5.41 -5.34 20.68
N GLY A 138 6.64 -5.72 20.33
CA GLY A 138 6.96 -6.51 19.14
C GLY A 138 6.32 -7.89 19.08
N GLU A 139 5.87 -8.46 20.24
CA GLU A 139 5.18 -9.75 20.31
C GLU A 139 3.70 -9.70 19.89
N ILE A 140 3.08 -8.51 19.85
CA ILE A 140 1.71 -8.35 19.35
C ILE A 140 1.64 -8.87 17.91
N VAL A 141 0.55 -9.55 17.56
CA VAL A 141 0.35 -10.05 16.20
C VAL A 141 -0.32 -8.99 15.34
N ILE A 142 0.13 -8.89 14.10
CA ILE A 142 -0.43 -8.01 13.08
C ILE A 142 -0.76 -8.83 11.83
N GLN A 143 -1.82 -8.45 11.13
CA GLN A 143 -2.10 -8.95 9.79
C GLN A 143 -1.52 -8.01 8.74
N ASP A 144 -0.61 -8.51 7.90
CA ASP A 144 -0.05 -7.70 6.82
C ASP A 144 -1.04 -7.52 5.65
N SER A 145 -0.65 -6.73 4.65
CA SER A 145 -1.48 -6.44 3.47
C SER A 145 -1.77 -7.68 2.62
N GLY A 146 -0.99 -8.74 2.75
CA GLY A 146 -1.20 -10.03 2.10
C GLY A 146 -2.07 -11.00 2.91
N GLY A 147 -2.54 -10.59 4.10
CA GLY A 147 -3.34 -11.43 5.00
C GLY A 147 -2.51 -12.35 5.91
N ARG A 148 -1.18 -12.31 5.83
CA ARG A 148 -0.32 -13.13 6.70
C ARG A 148 -0.30 -12.57 8.12
N MET A 149 -0.43 -13.47 9.09
CA MET A 149 -0.24 -13.18 10.51
C MET A 149 1.25 -13.24 10.84
N LYS A 150 1.78 -12.21 11.46
CA LYS A 150 3.18 -12.14 11.88
C LYS A 150 3.35 -11.33 13.17
N PRO A 151 4.44 -11.51 13.93
CA PRO A 151 4.76 -10.62 15.04
C PRO A 151 4.98 -9.19 14.55
N LEU A 152 4.60 -8.23 15.37
CA LEU A 152 4.83 -6.82 15.05
C LEU A 152 6.32 -6.50 14.89
N ASN A 153 7.21 -7.17 15.62
CA ASN A 153 8.66 -7.09 15.43
C ASN A 153 9.11 -7.41 14.00
N THR A 154 8.58 -8.48 13.40
CA THR A 154 8.86 -8.81 11.98
C THR A 154 8.38 -7.70 11.07
N PHE A 155 7.17 -7.19 11.33
CA PHE A 155 6.58 -6.12 10.54
C PHE A 155 7.37 -4.81 10.63
N THR A 156 7.75 -4.37 11.85
CA THR A 156 8.52 -3.14 12.06
C THR A 156 9.91 -3.21 11.45
N SER A 157 10.55 -4.38 11.52
CA SER A 157 11.85 -4.63 10.86
C SER A 157 11.75 -4.55 9.33
N GLU A 158 10.71 -5.16 8.75
CA GLU A 158 10.46 -5.06 7.31
C GLU A 158 10.17 -3.61 6.89
N LEU A 159 9.37 -2.88 7.66
CA LEU A 159 9.04 -1.48 7.42
C LEU A 159 10.31 -0.62 7.44
N LEU A 160 11.11 -0.71 8.49
CA LEU A 160 12.33 0.07 8.62
C LEU A 160 13.32 -0.23 7.49
N ARG A 161 13.55 -1.50 7.16
CA ARG A 161 14.40 -1.91 6.03
C ARG A 161 13.88 -1.43 4.67
N LYS A 162 12.57 -1.45 4.46
CA LYS A 162 11.97 -0.96 3.20
C LYS A 162 12.13 0.55 3.05
N VAL A 163 11.92 1.32 4.12
CA VAL A 163 12.00 2.78 4.10
C VAL A 163 13.44 3.27 4.12
N SER A 164 14.25 2.81 5.08
CA SER A 164 15.60 3.36 5.37
C SER A 164 16.75 2.54 4.78
N LYS A 165 16.51 1.30 4.33
CA LYS A 165 17.56 0.34 3.95
C LYS A 165 18.53 0.03 5.11
N SER A 166 18.05 0.13 6.36
CA SER A 166 18.82 -0.15 7.57
C SER A 166 17.95 -0.95 8.55
N ASP A 167 18.56 -1.72 9.41
CA ASP A 167 17.90 -2.49 10.48
C ASP A 167 17.73 -1.66 11.77
N THR A 168 18.45 -0.54 11.87
CA THR A 168 18.41 0.39 13.00
C THR A 168 18.35 1.83 12.50
N TYR A 169 17.87 2.73 13.34
CA TYR A 169 17.85 4.16 13.06
C TYR A 169 18.27 4.95 14.31
N ASN A 170 19.31 5.77 14.21
CA ASN A 170 19.87 6.56 15.32
C ASN A 170 20.13 5.73 16.60
N GLY A 171 20.56 4.46 16.45
CA GLY A 171 20.82 3.54 17.57
C GLY A 171 19.58 2.82 18.11
N LEU A 172 18.38 3.15 17.60
CA LEU A 172 17.12 2.50 17.96
C LEU A 172 16.88 1.27 17.10
N ASN A 173 16.29 0.22 17.67
CA ASN A 173 15.80 -0.92 16.93
C ASN A 173 14.45 -0.59 16.22
N SER A 174 13.99 -1.49 15.36
CA SER A 174 12.78 -1.28 14.57
C SER A 174 11.52 -1.08 15.41
N ASP A 175 11.39 -1.77 16.54
CA ASP A 175 10.22 -1.66 17.43
C ASP A 175 10.22 -0.32 18.15
N GLN A 176 11.39 0.14 18.64
CA GLN A 176 11.55 1.47 19.23
C GLN A 176 11.26 2.58 18.22
N VAL A 177 11.72 2.44 16.97
CA VAL A 177 11.46 3.39 15.88
C VAL A 177 9.96 3.47 15.62
N PHE A 178 9.28 2.31 15.48
CA PHE A 178 7.86 2.29 15.20
C PHE A 178 7.01 2.84 16.34
N LEU A 179 7.33 2.51 17.58
CA LEU A 179 6.70 3.10 18.77
C LEU A 179 6.90 4.62 18.84
N SER A 180 8.11 5.10 18.49
CA SER A 180 8.40 6.53 18.42
C SER A 180 7.57 7.23 17.31
N ILE A 181 7.36 6.56 16.17
CA ILE A 181 6.47 7.03 15.10
C ILE A 181 5.03 7.16 15.60
N LEU A 182 4.49 6.11 16.22
CA LEU A 182 3.12 6.12 16.76
C LEU A 182 2.91 7.17 17.84
N ARG A 183 3.93 7.38 18.69
CA ARG A 183 3.88 8.32 19.79
C ARG A 183 3.96 9.78 19.34
N ASN A 184 4.83 10.09 18.38
CA ASN A 184 5.07 11.46 17.94
C ASN A 184 5.20 11.54 16.40
N PRO A 185 4.12 11.27 15.65
CA PRO A 185 4.16 11.26 14.19
C PRO A 185 4.63 12.59 13.61
N LEU A 186 4.31 13.73 14.25
CA LEU A 186 4.69 15.05 13.75
C LEU A 186 6.21 15.24 13.67
N ALA A 187 6.98 14.72 14.62
CA ALA A 187 8.44 14.77 14.56
C ALA A 187 8.99 13.95 13.38
N TRP A 188 8.34 12.83 13.08
CA TRP A 188 8.77 11.92 12.00
C TRP A 188 8.42 12.41 10.59
N TYR A 189 7.53 13.39 10.43
CA TYR A 189 7.31 14.04 9.14
C TYR A 189 8.55 14.76 8.62
N SER A 190 9.36 15.35 9.50
CA SER A 190 10.59 16.07 9.17
C SER A 190 11.87 15.23 9.33
N GLU A 191 11.78 14.02 9.86
CA GLU A 191 12.94 13.16 10.07
C GLU A 191 13.44 12.52 8.77
N PRO A 192 14.76 12.65 8.41
CA PRO A 192 15.30 12.15 7.15
C PRO A 192 15.53 10.62 7.19
N ILE A 193 14.47 9.84 7.08
CA ILE A 193 14.49 8.37 7.16
C ILE A 193 14.32 7.67 5.80
N ILE A 194 13.77 8.35 4.77
CA ILE A 194 13.49 7.77 3.47
C ILE A 194 14.78 7.66 2.66
N TYR A 195 15.25 6.44 2.44
CA TYR A 195 16.46 6.19 1.67
C TYR A 195 16.29 6.54 0.19
N LEU A 196 17.16 7.42 -0.32
CA LEU A 196 17.27 7.79 -1.73
C LEU A 196 18.37 6.98 -2.41
N LYS A 197 18.01 6.25 -3.46
CA LYS A 197 18.95 5.45 -4.22
C LYS A 197 20.00 6.34 -4.89
N ARG A 198 21.25 5.88 -4.88
CA ARG A 198 22.36 6.54 -5.61
C ARG A 198 22.18 6.36 -7.12
N GLY A 199 22.62 7.33 -7.90
CA GLY A 199 22.62 7.28 -9.35
C GLY A 199 21.36 7.84 -10.03
N ASN A 200 20.34 8.26 -9.26
CA ASN A 200 19.22 9.03 -9.78
C ASN A 200 19.12 10.38 -9.04
N ASP A 201 19.91 11.36 -9.52
CA ASP A 201 19.92 12.70 -8.91
C ASP A 201 18.65 13.50 -9.23
N SER A 202 17.84 13.05 -10.20
CA SER A 202 16.61 13.73 -10.59
C SER A 202 15.62 13.79 -9.44
N ILE A 203 15.46 12.69 -8.67
CA ILE A 203 14.57 12.68 -7.50
C ILE A 203 15.04 13.73 -6.48
N ARG A 204 16.35 13.77 -6.17
CA ARG A 204 16.92 14.75 -5.24
C ARG A 204 16.68 16.19 -5.70
N SER A 205 16.92 16.46 -6.96
CA SER A 205 16.69 17.79 -7.57
C SER A 205 15.23 18.22 -7.50
N ILE A 206 14.29 17.28 -7.75
CA ILE A 206 12.85 17.56 -7.75
C ILE A 206 12.36 17.86 -6.33
N ILE A 207 12.80 17.10 -5.34
CA ILE A 207 12.38 17.30 -3.95
C ILE A 207 13.16 18.43 -3.25
N GLY A 208 14.26 18.90 -3.84
CA GLY A 208 15.03 20.03 -3.35
C GLY A 208 16.08 19.67 -2.27
N VAL A 209 16.56 18.41 -2.26
CA VAL A 209 17.65 17.98 -1.34
C VAL A 209 18.99 17.92 -2.07
N GLU A 210 20.08 17.96 -1.31
CA GLU A 210 21.45 17.94 -1.83
C GLU A 210 21.77 16.63 -2.58
N LYS A 211 22.69 16.69 -3.56
CA LYS A 211 23.01 15.53 -4.43
C LYS A 211 23.62 14.35 -3.69
N ASP A 212 24.38 14.61 -2.65
CA ASP A 212 25.03 13.60 -1.81
C ASP A 212 24.18 13.13 -0.64
N GLN A 213 23.06 13.79 -0.38
CA GLN A 213 22.14 13.42 0.69
C GLN A 213 21.57 12.02 0.47
N LYS A 214 21.76 11.16 1.47
CA LYS A 214 21.39 9.75 1.43
C LYS A 214 19.92 9.50 1.79
N TYR A 215 19.36 10.35 2.64
CA TYR A 215 18.00 10.25 3.15
C TYR A 215 17.24 11.54 2.94
N ALA A 216 15.94 11.43 2.74
CA ALA A 216 14.99 12.54 2.72
C ALA A 216 13.94 12.36 3.81
N SER A 217 13.34 13.45 4.24
CA SER A 217 12.19 13.45 5.13
C SER A 217 10.89 13.31 4.31
N PHE A 218 9.77 13.02 4.99
CA PHE A 218 8.47 12.96 4.32
C PHE A 218 8.07 14.31 3.73
N ILE A 219 8.30 15.41 4.47
CA ILE A 219 7.92 16.76 4.02
C ILE A 219 8.71 17.23 2.78
N ASP A 220 9.91 16.72 2.53
CA ASP A 220 10.69 17.09 1.35
C ASP A 220 9.98 16.75 0.03
N PHE A 221 9.10 15.75 0.06
CA PHE A 221 8.31 15.32 -1.10
C PHE A 221 7.11 16.22 -1.41
N PHE A 222 6.83 17.22 -0.58
CA PHE A 222 5.70 18.13 -0.76
C PHE A 222 6.19 19.56 -0.93
N ASP A 223 5.46 20.32 -1.73
CA ASP A 223 5.70 21.76 -1.86
C ASP A 223 4.98 22.56 -0.76
N GLY A 224 5.20 23.87 -0.71
CA GLY A 224 4.55 24.76 0.26
C GLY A 224 3.02 24.84 0.14
N GLN A 225 2.44 24.28 -0.92
CA GLN A 225 0.99 24.18 -1.15
C GLN A 225 0.45 22.78 -0.85
N GLY A 226 1.32 21.85 -0.42
CA GLY A 226 0.95 20.47 -0.11
C GLY A 226 0.84 19.55 -1.35
N ASN A 227 1.31 19.99 -2.52
CA ASN A 227 1.33 19.13 -3.71
C ASN A 227 2.51 18.15 -3.65
N TYR A 228 2.28 16.92 -4.08
CA TYR A 228 3.30 15.89 -4.14
C TYR A 228 4.23 16.10 -5.34
N LYS A 229 5.46 16.54 -5.10
CA LYS A 229 6.44 17.00 -6.11
C LYS A 229 6.74 15.98 -7.21
N ILE A 230 6.69 14.67 -6.91
CA ILE A 230 7.02 13.62 -7.88
C ILE A 230 5.81 13.07 -8.62
N SER A 231 4.58 13.57 -8.39
CA SER A 231 3.33 13.03 -8.93
C SER A 231 3.31 12.92 -10.45
N GLN A 232 3.79 13.94 -11.17
CA GLN A 232 3.79 13.97 -12.63
C GLN A 232 4.67 12.84 -13.25
N TYR A 233 5.76 12.47 -12.58
CA TYR A 233 6.67 11.41 -13.03
C TYR A 233 6.09 10.02 -12.73
N LEU A 234 5.33 9.90 -11.64
CA LEU A 234 4.67 8.66 -11.25
C LEU A 234 3.53 8.29 -12.20
N GLU A 235 2.78 9.28 -12.70
CA GLU A 235 1.70 9.00 -13.65
C GLU A 235 2.23 8.30 -14.90
N GLN A 236 3.36 8.75 -15.43
CA GLN A 236 4.02 8.14 -16.56
C GLN A 236 4.62 6.77 -16.21
N ALA A 237 5.30 6.68 -15.06
CA ALA A 237 5.97 5.46 -14.61
C ALA A 237 5.00 4.30 -14.37
N TYR A 238 3.83 4.56 -13.78
CA TYR A 238 2.82 3.52 -13.53
C TYR A 238 2.03 3.11 -14.77
N LYS A 239 1.99 3.95 -15.83
CA LYS A 239 1.37 3.60 -17.13
C LYS A 239 2.28 2.73 -17.99
N SER A 240 3.57 2.74 -17.75
CA SER A 240 4.55 1.97 -18.55
C SER A 240 4.43 0.47 -18.25
N SER A 241 4.19 -0.34 -19.27
CA SER A 241 4.18 -1.81 -19.16
C SER A 241 5.58 -2.39 -18.89
N LEU A 242 6.63 -1.68 -19.28
CA LEU A 242 8.04 -2.03 -19.07
C LEU A 242 8.81 -0.80 -18.56
N PRO A 243 8.65 -0.44 -17.28
CA PRO A 243 9.30 0.73 -16.72
C PRO A 243 10.82 0.62 -16.81
N ASN A 244 11.46 1.68 -17.32
CA ASN A 244 12.90 1.81 -17.35
C ASN A 244 13.48 2.04 -15.94
N GLN A 245 14.81 2.13 -15.79
CA GLN A 245 15.43 2.27 -14.48
C GLN A 245 15.03 3.57 -13.75
N PHE A 246 14.89 4.67 -14.48
CA PHE A 246 14.44 5.95 -13.96
C PHE A 246 13.02 5.84 -13.38
N GLU A 247 12.08 5.30 -14.14
CA GLU A 247 10.70 5.07 -13.72
C GLU A 247 10.60 4.12 -12.51
N LYS A 248 11.40 3.04 -12.50
CA LYS A 248 11.49 2.12 -11.36
C LYS A 248 11.94 2.81 -10.08
N ASP A 249 12.90 3.72 -10.17
CA ASP A 249 13.40 4.45 -9.01
C ASP A 249 12.35 5.40 -8.44
N PHE A 250 11.52 6.04 -9.29
CA PHE A 250 10.38 6.84 -8.85
C PHE A 250 9.31 5.98 -8.17
N ILE A 251 8.94 4.84 -8.78
CA ILE A 251 7.97 3.91 -8.20
C ILE A 251 8.46 3.36 -6.84
N GLU A 252 9.77 3.00 -6.73
CA GLU A 252 10.33 2.52 -5.47
C GLU A 252 10.30 3.61 -4.39
N THR A 253 10.63 4.85 -4.76
CA THR A 253 10.61 5.99 -3.83
C THR A 253 9.19 6.30 -3.38
N ASP A 254 8.23 6.34 -4.29
CA ASP A 254 6.81 6.51 -3.98
C ASP A 254 6.29 5.46 -2.99
N ARG A 255 6.65 4.19 -3.21
CA ARG A 255 6.28 3.10 -2.27
C ARG A 255 6.83 3.33 -0.86
N LYS A 256 8.06 3.87 -0.72
CA LYS A 256 8.64 4.18 0.59
C LYS A 256 7.91 5.34 1.27
N VAL A 257 7.59 6.40 0.50
CA VAL A 257 6.84 7.56 1.00
C VAL A 257 5.45 7.12 1.48
N ASN A 258 4.72 6.34 0.66
CA ASN A 258 3.39 5.84 1.02
C ASN A 258 3.43 4.88 2.21
N LEU A 259 4.46 4.03 2.31
CA LEU A 259 4.63 3.11 3.44
C LEU A 259 4.89 3.86 4.75
N LEU A 260 5.74 4.88 4.71
CA LEU A 260 5.98 5.75 5.87
C LEU A 260 4.72 6.53 6.25
N PHE A 261 4.01 7.08 5.27
CA PHE A 261 2.75 7.79 5.51
C PHE A 261 1.72 6.91 6.22
N SER A 262 1.52 5.67 5.75
CA SER A 262 0.60 4.73 6.39
C SER A 262 1.02 4.37 7.83
N ALA A 263 2.32 4.41 8.13
CA ALA A 263 2.83 4.22 9.49
C ALA A 263 2.56 5.46 10.37
N LEU A 264 2.78 6.67 9.84
CA LEU A 264 2.51 7.94 10.52
C LEU A 264 1.03 8.11 10.87
N GLU A 265 0.13 7.69 9.97
CA GLU A 265 -1.33 7.72 10.18
C GLU A 265 -1.84 6.54 11.03
N GLY A 266 -0.99 5.57 11.38
CA GLY A 266 -1.38 4.37 12.13
C GLY A 266 -2.28 3.39 11.37
N GLU A 267 -2.60 3.66 10.10
CA GLU A 267 -3.48 2.81 9.26
C GLU A 267 -2.90 1.42 9.01
N ILE A 268 -1.58 1.32 9.07
CA ILE A 268 -0.84 0.08 8.85
C ILE A 268 -0.96 -0.90 10.02
N LEU A 269 -1.33 -0.41 11.22
CA LEU A 269 -1.38 -1.20 12.46
C LEU A 269 -2.67 -2.03 12.55
N LYS A 270 -2.75 -3.10 11.75
CA LYS A 270 -3.92 -3.99 11.68
C LYS A 270 -3.83 -5.09 12.73
N ILE A 271 -4.16 -4.75 13.97
CA ILE A 271 -4.05 -5.61 15.15
C ILE A 271 -5.41 -6.05 15.73
N PHE A 272 -6.53 -5.55 15.18
CA PHE A 272 -7.87 -5.86 15.68
C PHE A 272 -8.59 -6.85 14.75
N PRO A 273 -8.80 -8.11 15.16
CA PRO A 273 -9.58 -9.07 14.39
C PRO A 273 -11.04 -8.65 14.30
N VAL A 274 -11.65 -8.73 13.11
CA VAL A 274 -13.08 -8.45 12.91
C VAL A 274 -13.92 -9.66 13.33
N PRO A 275 -14.89 -9.52 14.25
CA PRO A 275 -15.74 -10.62 14.68
C PRO A 275 -16.50 -11.26 13.52
N ASN A 276 -16.48 -12.59 13.43
CA ASN A 276 -17.25 -13.38 12.47
C ASN A 276 -16.99 -13.02 10.99
N ASP A 277 -15.84 -12.42 10.66
CA ASP A 277 -15.45 -12.20 9.25
C ASP A 277 -14.97 -13.50 8.62
N LEU A 278 -15.59 -13.89 7.49
CA LEU A 278 -15.30 -15.14 6.78
C LEU A 278 -13.87 -15.24 6.24
N ASN A 279 -13.20 -14.11 6.07
CA ASN A 279 -11.81 -14.03 5.59
C ASN A 279 -10.83 -13.78 6.72
N ASN A 280 -11.28 -13.85 7.97
CA ASN A 280 -10.46 -13.55 9.15
C ASN A 280 -9.70 -12.22 9.03
N LYS A 281 -10.41 -11.17 8.62
CA LYS A 281 -9.85 -9.84 8.39
C LYS A 281 -9.48 -9.17 9.72
N TRP A 282 -8.30 -8.58 9.77
CA TRP A 282 -7.87 -7.69 10.84
C TRP A 282 -7.78 -6.25 10.34
N ILE A 283 -8.04 -5.31 11.21
CA ILE A 283 -8.14 -3.89 10.89
C ILE A 283 -7.31 -3.03 11.85
N SER A 284 -7.08 -1.79 11.43
CA SER A 284 -6.53 -0.74 12.28
C SER A 284 -7.62 0.01 13.05
N THR A 285 -7.23 0.79 14.04
CA THR A 285 -8.15 1.64 14.82
C THR A 285 -9.04 2.54 13.95
N SER A 286 -8.50 3.08 12.85
CA SER A 286 -9.24 3.98 11.94
C SER A 286 -10.35 3.28 11.16
N GLU A 287 -10.27 1.96 11.00
CA GLU A 287 -11.25 1.13 10.27
C GLU A 287 -12.39 0.63 11.17
N VAL A 288 -12.24 0.66 12.51
CA VAL A 288 -13.23 0.15 13.49
C VAL A 288 -14.64 0.68 13.25
N PRO A 289 -14.88 1.99 12.98
CA PRO A 289 -16.23 2.51 12.77
C PRO A 289 -16.96 1.95 11.54
N SER A 290 -16.27 1.25 10.66
CA SER A 290 -16.83 0.66 9.44
C SER A 290 -17.22 -0.82 9.59
N GLU A 291 -16.93 -1.44 10.74
CA GLU A 291 -17.13 -2.86 11.00
C GLU A 291 -18.17 -3.11 12.11
N ASN A 292 -18.70 -4.33 12.16
CA ASN A 292 -19.76 -4.71 13.10
C ASN A 292 -19.18 -5.27 14.39
N TYR A 293 -18.64 -4.39 15.24
CA TYR A 293 -18.30 -4.73 16.61
C TYR A 293 -19.47 -4.50 17.56
N GLU A 294 -19.52 -5.26 18.65
CA GLU A 294 -20.33 -4.88 19.81
C GLU A 294 -19.84 -3.53 20.37
N THR A 295 -20.75 -2.74 20.97
CA THR A 295 -20.44 -1.37 21.40
C THR A 295 -19.20 -1.30 22.29
N VAL A 296 -19.06 -2.23 23.24
CA VAL A 296 -17.91 -2.25 24.17
C VAL A 296 -16.61 -2.56 23.46
N ASP A 297 -16.62 -3.53 22.53
CA ASP A 297 -15.44 -3.93 21.77
C ASP A 297 -15.05 -2.87 20.73
N ALA A 298 -16.02 -2.17 20.13
CA ALA A 298 -15.77 -1.02 19.28
C ALA A 298 -15.07 0.11 20.04
N LEU A 299 -15.55 0.41 21.25
CA LEU A 299 -14.92 1.41 22.13
C LEU A 299 -13.50 0.99 22.53
N PHE A 300 -13.29 -0.29 22.85
CA PHE A 300 -11.97 -0.83 23.13
C PHE A 300 -11.03 -0.64 21.94
N ALA A 301 -11.37 -1.17 20.77
CA ALA A 301 -10.52 -1.12 19.59
C ALA A 301 -10.25 0.31 19.09
N THR A 302 -11.17 1.26 19.35
CA THR A 302 -11.00 2.68 19.00
C THR A 302 -10.05 3.40 19.95
N ASN A 303 -10.09 3.10 21.25
CA ASN A 303 -9.44 3.92 22.27
C ASN A 303 -8.17 3.30 22.84
N ILE A 304 -7.94 1.99 22.68
CA ILE A 304 -6.83 1.31 23.35
C ILE A 304 -5.46 1.80 22.91
N ILE A 305 -5.26 2.11 21.62
CA ILE A 305 -3.98 2.63 21.12
C ILE A 305 -3.72 4.06 21.61
N PRO A 306 -4.65 5.02 21.51
CA PRO A 306 -4.47 6.32 22.16
C PRO A 306 -4.18 6.23 23.68
N LEU A 307 -4.87 5.32 24.38
CA LEU A 307 -4.61 5.07 25.81
C LEU A 307 -3.21 4.50 26.05
N TYR A 308 -2.80 3.53 25.23
CA TYR A 308 -1.46 2.96 25.29
C TYR A 308 -0.37 4.02 25.08
N ILE A 309 -0.50 4.90 24.07
CA ILE A 309 0.45 5.96 23.81
C ILE A 309 0.55 6.94 24.98
N LYS A 310 -0.60 7.32 25.58
CA LYS A 310 -0.63 8.18 26.77
C LYS A 310 0.09 7.52 27.95
N GLU A 311 -0.15 6.21 28.18
CA GLU A 311 0.49 5.49 29.28
C GLU A 311 1.98 5.25 29.00
N LEU A 312 2.37 5.11 27.74
CA LEU A 312 3.77 5.05 27.34
C LEU A 312 4.52 6.34 27.70
N ASP A 313 3.89 7.51 27.51
CA ASP A 313 4.46 8.80 27.94
C ASP A 313 4.69 8.85 29.48
N ASN A 314 3.72 8.38 30.26
CA ASN A 314 3.83 8.27 31.71
C ASN A 314 4.96 7.30 32.10
N SER A 315 5.06 6.18 31.38
CA SER A 315 6.05 5.13 31.63
C SER A 315 7.47 5.61 31.37
N ILE A 316 7.69 6.37 30.31
CA ILE A 316 9.00 6.98 30.00
C ILE A 316 9.39 7.98 31.09
N ALA A 317 8.43 8.81 31.53
CA ALA A 317 8.70 9.83 32.55
C ALA A 317 9.00 9.22 33.94
N SER A 318 8.34 8.11 34.29
CA SER A 318 8.49 7.42 35.58
C SER A 318 9.49 6.27 35.57
N ASN A 319 9.97 5.88 34.40
CA ASN A 319 10.77 4.67 34.14
C ASN A 319 10.06 3.38 34.67
N ASN A 320 8.73 3.34 34.60
CA ASN A 320 7.91 2.19 35.00
C ASN A 320 6.89 1.87 33.92
N TYR A 321 7.01 0.71 33.31
CA TYR A 321 6.19 0.28 32.17
C TYR A 321 5.06 -0.69 32.55
N GLU A 322 4.84 -0.97 33.83
CA GLU A 322 3.86 -1.97 34.27
C GLU A 322 2.44 -1.73 33.73
N ASN A 323 1.99 -0.47 33.73
CA ASN A 323 0.66 -0.15 33.22
C ASN A 323 0.58 -0.23 31.69
N ALA A 324 1.61 0.23 30.99
CA ALA A 324 1.69 0.08 29.53
C ALA A 324 1.68 -1.41 29.12
N GLU A 325 2.38 -2.27 29.89
CA GLU A 325 2.36 -3.73 29.66
C GLU A 325 1.00 -4.35 29.89
N LYS A 326 0.24 -3.93 30.91
CA LYS A 326 -1.15 -4.38 31.12
C LYS A 326 -2.06 -4.04 29.94
N ILE A 327 -1.81 -2.92 29.28
CA ILE A 327 -2.55 -2.55 28.06
C ILE A 327 -2.16 -3.49 26.90
N LEU A 328 -0.86 -3.81 26.73
CA LEU A 328 -0.43 -4.77 25.71
C LEU A 328 -1.06 -6.15 25.93
N GLU A 329 -1.15 -6.63 27.19
CA GLU A 329 -1.84 -7.87 27.53
C GLU A 329 -3.34 -7.81 27.20
N SER A 330 -3.98 -6.65 27.40
CA SER A 330 -5.38 -6.45 27.02
C SER A 330 -5.59 -6.54 25.50
N ILE A 331 -4.64 -6.01 24.70
CA ILE A 331 -4.65 -6.14 23.23
C ILE A 331 -4.48 -7.60 22.83
N LYS A 332 -3.51 -8.35 23.43
CA LYS A 332 -3.34 -9.78 23.20
C LYS A 332 -4.60 -10.57 23.55
N GLY A 333 -5.24 -10.23 24.69
CA GLY A 333 -6.53 -10.82 25.09
C GLY A 333 -7.63 -10.61 24.04
N PHE A 334 -7.72 -9.41 23.47
CA PHE A 334 -8.67 -9.10 22.40
C PHE A 334 -8.37 -9.90 21.11
N GLN A 335 -7.09 -10.05 20.77
CA GLN A 335 -6.64 -10.87 19.63
C GLN A 335 -7.03 -12.35 19.83
N VAL A 336 -6.89 -12.88 21.04
CA VAL A 336 -7.33 -14.25 21.36
C VAL A 336 -8.85 -14.38 21.31
N LYS A 337 -9.60 -13.38 21.78
CA LYS A 337 -11.07 -13.39 21.78
C LYS A 337 -11.67 -13.58 20.39
N TYR A 338 -11.14 -12.88 19.40
CA TYR A 338 -11.73 -12.83 18.05
C TYR A 338 -10.87 -13.43 16.94
N GLY A 339 -9.57 -13.64 17.18
CA GLY A 339 -8.62 -14.12 16.18
C GLY A 339 -8.04 -15.50 16.45
N LYS A 340 -8.57 -16.24 17.45
CA LYS A 340 -8.00 -17.50 17.95
C LYS A 340 -7.69 -18.54 16.85
N GLU A 341 -8.52 -18.61 15.81
CA GLU A 341 -8.39 -19.62 14.75
C GLU A 341 -7.12 -19.45 13.89
N ILE A 342 -6.68 -18.20 13.71
CA ILE A 342 -5.53 -17.87 12.84
C ILE A 342 -4.34 -17.31 13.60
N LEU A 343 -4.50 -17.08 14.90
CA LEU A 343 -3.44 -16.54 15.74
C LEU A 343 -2.29 -17.55 15.85
N PRO A 344 -1.04 -17.18 15.54
CA PRO A 344 0.11 -18.05 15.73
C PRO A 344 0.30 -18.40 17.21
N SER A 345 0.80 -19.60 17.51
CA SER A 345 1.18 -19.94 18.88
C SER A 345 2.34 -19.07 19.37
N GLU A 346 2.44 -18.88 20.69
CA GLU A 346 3.52 -18.09 21.30
C GLU A 346 4.92 -18.57 20.88
N ASP A 347 5.11 -19.88 20.77
CA ASP A 347 6.39 -20.45 20.32
C ASP A 347 6.72 -20.07 18.88
N LYS A 348 5.71 -20.02 17.99
CA LYS A 348 5.92 -19.54 16.61
C LYS A 348 6.24 -18.05 16.58
N ILE A 349 5.57 -17.23 17.39
CA ILE A 349 5.86 -15.81 17.53
C ILE A 349 7.31 -15.60 17.96
N LYS A 350 7.72 -16.26 19.04
CA LYS A 350 9.10 -16.17 19.57
C LYS A 350 10.14 -16.68 18.57
N ALA A 351 9.86 -17.79 17.88
CA ALA A 351 10.76 -18.33 16.85
C ALA A 351 10.90 -17.36 15.66
N GLU A 352 9.83 -16.74 15.19
CA GLU A 352 9.88 -15.77 14.10
C GLU A 352 10.66 -14.50 14.50
N ILE A 353 10.46 -13.99 15.71
CA ILE A 353 11.24 -12.86 16.26
C ILE A 353 12.72 -13.21 16.34
N LEU A 354 13.06 -14.41 16.80
CA LEU A 354 14.46 -14.86 16.88
C LEU A 354 15.11 -15.00 15.50
N TYR A 355 14.36 -15.49 14.51
CA TYR A 355 14.85 -15.63 13.13
C TYR A 355 15.08 -14.28 12.45
N ASN A 356 14.34 -13.26 12.84
CA ASN A 356 14.39 -11.94 12.24
C ASN A 356 15.45 -11.01 12.87
N LYS A 357 16.09 -11.43 13.96
CA LYS A 357 17.25 -10.79 14.59
C LYS A 357 18.55 -11.13 13.86
#